data_b81b1b7a9a9e83ed909768dae25480f2
#
_entry.id   b81b1b7a9a9e83ed909768dae25480f2
#
_cell.length_a   1.000
_cell.length_b   1.000
_cell.length_c   1.000
_cell.angle_alpha   90.00
_cell.angle_beta   90.00
_cell.angle_gamma   90.00
#
_symmetry.space_group_name_H-M   'P 1'
#
loop_
_entity.id
_entity.type
_entity.pdbx_description
1 polymer ?
#
loop_
_entity_poly.entity_id
_entity_poly.type
_entity_poly.pdbx_seq_one_letter_code
_entity_poly.pdbx_strand_id
1 'polypeptide(L)'
;MNIKVNYIEKGTGKPLIMLHGNGGNLKHFKNQIDFFSKYYRVIALDPRGHGKTPMGEKPFTIDQFAEDLKNFMDEKNIDKASLIGFSDGGNIAITFALKYQSRIEKMIVCGANIYPEGLRKSALGVRAAAYKFHRLICKNSRRTRLLDLIINQPRIRPEELANIKVPVLIIAGTKDMIREEHTRLIYKSIPDARLTFIDGGHGLPIMKPKKFNTVVYNFLISS
;
A
#
# COMPACT_ATOMS: atom_id res chain seq x y z
N MET A 1 7.67 -20.10 -2.31
CA MET A 1 7.11 -19.18 -1.29
C MET A 1 6.60 -19.96 -0.08
N ASN A 2 6.84 -19.53 1.18
CA ASN A 2 6.38 -20.28 2.36
C ASN A 2 4.89 -20.07 2.69
N ILE A 3 4.17 -19.28 1.87
CA ILE A 3 2.73 -19.04 2.02
C ILE A 3 2.08 -18.97 0.64
N LYS A 4 0.84 -19.45 0.56
CA LYS A 4 0.01 -19.28 -0.63
C LYS A 4 -0.72 -17.93 -0.52
N VAL A 5 -0.34 -16.96 -1.34
CA VAL A 5 -0.99 -15.65 -1.38
C VAL A 5 -2.36 -15.79 -2.03
N ASN A 6 -3.40 -15.30 -1.35
CA ASN A 6 -4.72 -15.18 -1.94
C ASN A 6 -4.79 -13.94 -2.83
N TYR A 7 -5.34 -14.08 -4.03
CA TYR A 7 -5.49 -12.99 -4.97
C TYR A 7 -6.71 -13.17 -5.87
N ILE A 8 -7.13 -12.08 -6.51
CA ILE A 8 -8.06 -12.06 -7.64
C ILE A 8 -7.31 -11.50 -8.84
N GLU A 9 -7.53 -12.13 -10.00
CA GLU A 9 -7.04 -11.66 -11.28
C GLU A 9 -8.22 -11.44 -12.23
N LYS A 10 -8.26 -10.27 -12.91
CA LYS A 10 -9.33 -9.91 -13.85
C LYS A 10 -8.80 -8.98 -14.95
N GLY A 11 -9.28 -9.18 -16.19
CA GLY A 11 -8.84 -8.40 -17.35
C GLY A 11 -7.57 -8.94 -18.00
N THR A 12 -7.07 -8.23 -19.00
CA THR A 12 -5.90 -8.60 -19.81
C THR A 12 -4.98 -7.39 -20.04
N GLY A 13 -3.81 -7.59 -20.64
CA GLY A 13 -2.86 -6.53 -20.95
C GLY A 13 -1.79 -6.34 -19.89
N LYS A 14 -1.33 -5.07 -19.70
CA LYS A 14 -0.26 -4.75 -18.74
C LYS A 14 -0.69 -5.05 -17.30
N PRO A 15 0.18 -5.69 -16.47
CA PRO A 15 -0.15 -5.99 -15.09
C PRO A 15 -0.33 -4.72 -14.24
N LEU A 16 -1.42 -4.71 -13.44
CA LEU A 16 -1.72 -3.69 -12.44
C LEU A 16 -2.00 -4.39 -11.10
N ILE A 17 -1.03 -4.33 -10.19
CA ILE A 17 -1.13 -4.98 -8.88
C ILE A 17 -1.71 -4.01 -7.86
N MET A 18 -2.67 -4.47 -7.04
CA MET A 18 -3.34 -3.68 -6.01
C MET A 18 -3.09 -4.27 -4.62
N LEU A 19 -2.61 -3.42 -3.70
CA LEU A 19 -2.22 -3.73 -2.33
C LEU A 19 -3.08 -2.92 -1.36
N HIS A 20 -3.96 -3.58 -0.61
CA HIS A 20 -4.86 -2.93 0.35
C HIS A 20 -4.17 -2.58 1.68
N GLY A 21 -4.86 -1.80 2.53
CA GLY A 21 -4.36 -1.34 3.81
C GLY A 21 -4.51 -2.35 4.95
N ASN A 22 -3.94 -1.99 6.11
CA ASN A 22 -3.90 -2.76 7.34
C ASN A 22 -5.27 -3.33 7.73
N GLY A 23 -5.30 -4.61 8.08
CA GLY A 23 -6.50 -5.31 8.54
C GLY A 23 -7.59 -5.51 7.48
N GLY A 24 -7.38 -5.02 6.25
CA GLY A 24 -8.30 -5.14 5.14
C GLY A 24 -8.25 -6.49 4.40
N ASN A 25 -8.77 -6.46 3.20
CA ASN A 25 -8.66 -7.54 2.22
C ASN A 25 -8.86 -6.98 0.80
N LEU A 26 -8.61 -7.78 -0.21
CA LEU A 26 -8.69 -7.40 -1.64
C LEU A 26 -10.06 -6.84 -2.08
N LYS A 27 -11.16 -7.13 -1.35
CA LYS A 27 -12.48 -6.57 -1.66
C LYS A 27 -12.56 -5.06 -1.46
N HIS A 28 -11.62 -4.45 -0.73
CA HIS A 28 -11.49 -2.99 -0.63
C HIS A 28 -11.29 -2.34 -2.00
N PHE A 29 -10.74 -3.08 -2.96
CA PHE A 29 -10.54 -2.63 -4.35
C PHE A 29 -11.62 -3.08 -5.34
N LYS A 30 -12.80 -3.54 -4.88
CA LYS A 30 -13.87 -4.01 -5.78
C LYS A 30 -14.14 -3.01 -6.92
N ASN A 31 -14.34 -1.73 -6.59
CA ASN A 31 -14.64 -0.70 -7.58
C ASN A 31 -13.45 -0.42 -8.54
N GLN A 32 -12.22 -0.58 -8.05
CA GLN A 32 -11.00 -0.44 -8.83
C GLN A 32 -10.80 -1.64 -9.76
N ILE A 33 -11.01 -2.85 -9.23
CA ILE A 33 -10.94 -4.10 -10.02
C ILE A 33 -11.92 -4.03 -11.19
N ASP A 34 -13.19 -3.67 -10.93
CA ASP A 34 -14.22 -3.59 -11.98
C ASP A 34 -13.96 -2.48 -13.01
N PHE A 35 -13.33 -1.38 -12.59
CA PHE A 35 -12.99 -0.28 -13.49
C PHE A 35 -11.75 -0.60 -14.32
N PHE A 36 -10.62 -0.95 -13.66
CA PHE A 36 -9.33 -1.08 -14.32
C PHE A 36 -9.19 -2.38 -15.11
N SER A 37 -9.95 -3.44 -14.80
CA SER A 37 -9.94 -4.69 -15.58
C SER A 37 -10.40 -4.55 -17.04
N LYS A 38 -10.95 -3.39 -17.41
CA LYS A 38 -11.27 -3.03 -18.80
C LYS A 38 -10.04 -2.64 -19.62
N TYR A 39 -8.93 -2.30 -18.93
CA TYR A 39 -7.73 -1.70 -19.53
C TYR A 39 -6.44 -2.43 -19.17
N TYR A 40 -6.44 -3.17 -18.06
CA TYR A 40 -5.27 -3.81 -17.46
C TYR A 40 -5.57 -5.24 -17.02
N ARG A 41 -4.53 -6.05 -16.94
CA ARG A 41 -4.53 -7.31 -16.18
C ARG A 41 -4.43 -6.95 -14.69
N VAL A 42 -5.55 -6.78 -14.03
CA VAL A 42 -5.64 -6.38 -12.61
C VAL A 42 -5.42 -7.58 -11.72
N ILE A 43 -4.51 -7.42 -10.74
CA ILE A 43 -4.18 -8.45 -9.75
C ILE A 43 -4.29 -7.81 -8.36
N ALA A 44 -5.34 -8.11 -7.62
CA ALA A 44 -5.51 -7.63 -6.24
C ALA A 44 -5.11 -8.72 -5.26
N LEU A 45 -4.20 -8.40 -4.33
CA LEU A 45 -3.61 -9.33 -3.38
C LEU A 45 -4.14 -9.11 -1.96
N ASP A 46 -4.22 -10.21 -1.20
CA ASP A 46 -4.22 -10.18 0.25
C ASP A 46 -2.76 -10.37 0.73
N PRO A 47 -2.06 -9.34 1.24
CA PRO A 47 -0.74 -9.52 1.83
C PRO A 47 -0.74 -10.53 2.98
N ARG A 48 0.43 -11.04 3.34
CA ARG A 48 0.63 -11.96 4.49
C ARG A 48 -0.24 -11.57 5.69
N GLY A 49 -0.96 -12.54 6.27
CA GLY A 49 -1.81 -12.35 7.44
C GLY A 49 -3.06 -11.50 7.21
N HIS A 50 -3.37 -11.12 5.96
CA HIS A 50 -4.57 -10.36 5.61
C HIS A 50 -5.52 -11.20 4.77
N GLY A 51 -6.82 -10.84 4.78
CA GLY A 51 -7.84 -11.51 4.02
C GLY A 51 -7.81 -13.03 4.22
N LYS A 52 -7.56 -13.77 3.14
CA LYS A 52 -7.42 -15.24 3.14
C LYS A 52 -5.96 -15.72 3.09
N THR A 53 -4.98 -14.83 3.04
CA THR A 53 -3.57 -15.21 3.07
C THR A 53 -3.14 -15.54 4.50
N PRO A 54 -2.53 -16.71 4.77
CA PRO A 54 -2.07 -17.07 6.10
C PRO A 54 -0.92 -16.17 6.55
N MET A 55 -0.66 -16.15 7.87
CA MET A 55 0.46 -15.39 8.45
C MET A 55 1.82 -16.00 8.11
N GLY A 56 1.90 -17.34 8.05
CA GLY A 56 3.16 -18.04 7.89
C GLY A 56 4.13 -17.81 9.07
N GLU A 57 5.35 -18.28 8.91
CA GLU A 57 6.40 -18.27 9.97
C GLU A 57 7.36 -17.08 9.87
N LYS A 58 7.47 -16.47 8.67
CA LYS A 58 8.38 -15.34 8.44
C LYS A 58 7.95 -14.09 9.22
N PRO A 59 8.87 -13.11 9.44
CA PRO A 59 8.55 -11.87 10.13
C PRO A 59 7.31 -11.17 9.56
N PHE A 60 6.51 -10.58 10.43
CA PHE A 60 5.32 -9.82 10.04
C PHE A 60 5.68 -8.33 9.96
N THR A 61 6.33 -7.96 8.87
CA THR A 61 6.89 -6.62 8.64
C THR A 61 6.55 -6.12 7.24
N ILE A 62 6.53 -4.80 7.05
CA ILE A 62 6.35 -4.18 5.72
C ILE A 62 7.46 -4.64 4.77
N ASP A 63 8.67 -4.77 5.27
CA ASP A 63 9.81 -5.28 4.52
C ASP A 63 9.58 -6.71 4.00
N GLN A 64 9.11 -7.61 4.88
CA GLN A 64 8.78 -8.98 4.48
C GLN A 64 7.61 -9.04 3.48
N PHE A 65 6.65 -8.10 3.57
CA PHE A 65 5.55 -8.03 2.63
C PHE A 65 6.01 -7.59 1.24
N ALA A 66 7.01 -6.73 1.16
CA ALA A 66 7.66 -6.38 -0.11
C ALA A 66 8.40 -7.59 -0.73
N GLU A 67 9.08 -8.41 0.10
CA GLU A 67 9.68 -9.67 -0.34
C GLU A 67 8.61 -10.68 -0.82
N ASP A 68 7.48 -10.76 -0.13
CA ASP A 68 6.37 -11.63 -0.53
C ASP A 68 5.78 -11.19 -1.88
N LEU A 69 5.68 -9.87 -2.12
CA LEU A 69 5.25 -9.33 -3.41
C LEU A 69 6.23 -9.70 -4.53
N LYS A 70 7.54 -9.56 -4.29
CA LYS A 70 8.58 -9.97 -5.25
C LYS A 70 8.45 -11.44 -5.60
N ASN A 71 8.35 -12.30 -4.58
CA ASN A 71 8.21 -13.74 -4.79
C ASN A 71 6.90 -14.11 -5.51
N PHE A 72 5.79 -13.39 -5.23
CA PHE A 72 4.55 -13.57 -5.95
C PHE A 72 4.67 -13.20 -7.43
N MET A 73 5.31 -12.08 -7.74
CA MET A 73 5.54 -11.66 -9.12
C MET A 73 6.38 -12.68 -9.88
N ASP A 74 7.42 -13.24 -9.25
CA ASP A 74 8.26 -14.29 -9.86
C ASP A 74 7.46 -15.57 -10.13
N GLU A 75 6.68 -16.04 -9.13
CA GLU A 75 5.83 -17.23 -9.26
C GLU A 75 4.80 -17.08 -10.40
N LYS A 76 4.33 -15.86 -10.65
CA LYS A 76 3.35 -15.54 -11.70
C LYS A 76 3.97 -15.11 -13.03
N ASN A 77 5.30 -15.18 -13.16
CA ASN A 77 6.03 -14.71 -14.33
C ASN A 77 5.67 -13.28 -14.73
N ILE A 78 5.49 -12.40 -13.72
CA ILE A 78 5.25 -10.98 -13.90
C ILE A 78 6.59 -10.27 -13.78
N ASP A 79 7.19 -9.91 -14.89
CA ASP A 79 8.47 -9.21 -14.92
C ASP A 79 8.32 -7.78 -14.39
N LYS A 80 7.33 -7.03 -14.87
CA LYS A 80 7.11 -5.64 -14.51
C LYS A 80 5.60 -5.34 -14.37
N ALA A 81 5.22 -4.52 -13.38
CA ALA A 81 3.84 -4.13 -13.14
C ALA A 81 3.71 -2.68 -12.69
N SER A 82 2.54 -2.06 -12.94
CA SER A 82 2.15 -0.87 -12.20
C SER A 82 1.55 -1.27 -10.84
N LEU A 83 1.80 -0.47 -9.80
CA LEU A 83 1.35 -0.75 -8.44
C LEU A 83 0.34 0.31 -7.97
N ILE A 84 -0.75 -0.12 -7.34
CA ILE A 84 -1.64 0.73 -6.54
C ILE A 84 -1.58 0.24 -5.10
N GLY A 85 -1.00 1.06 -4.21
CA GLY A 85 -0.94 0.79 -2.78
C GLY A 85 -1.82 1.75 -1.97
N PHE A 86 -2.67 1.21 -1.10
CA PHE A 86 -3.48 1.97 -0.18
C PHE A 86 -3.04 1.74 1.27
N SER A 87 -2.75 2.83 2.03
CA SER A 87 -2.34 2.75 3.44
C SER A 87 -1.09 1.86 3.59
N ASP A 88 -1.12 0.78 4.39
CA ASP A 88 -0.01 -0.18 4.47
C ASP A 88 0.35 -0.78 3.09
N GLY A 89 -0.61 -0.94 2.18
CA GLY A 89 -0.31 -1.32 0.81
C GLY A 89 0.56 -0.29 0.07
N GLY A 90 0.40 1.00 0.40
CA GLY A 90 1.27 2.07 -0.07
C GLY A 90 2.67 1.99 0.56
N ASN A 91 2.74 1.65 1.86
CA ASN A 91 4.01 1.43 2.56
C ASN A 91 4.78 0.24 1.94
N ILE A 92 4.05 -0.84 1.59
CA ILE A 92 4.63 -2.00 0.87
C ILE A 92 5.15 -1.58 -0.50
N ALA A 93 4.38 -0.78 -1.27
CA ALA A 93 4.78 -0.32 -2.60
C ALA A 93 6.05 0.56 -2.55
N ILE A 94 6.15 1.48 -1.58
CA ILE A 94 7.36 2.31 -1.36
C ILE A 94 8.56 1.42 -1.02
N THR A 95 8.40 0.49 -0.06
CA THR A 95 9.48 -0.43 0.34
C THR A 95 9.92 -1.32 -0.82
N PHE A 96 8.95 -1.80 -1.62
CA PHE A 96 9.23 -2.56 -2.83
C PHE A 96 10.00 -1.72 -3.87
N ALA A 97 9.64 -0.45 -4.06
CA ALA A 97 10.34 0.44 -4.98
C ALA A 97 11.79 0.66 -4.56
N LEU A 98 12.07 0.82 -3.27
CA LEU A 98 13.44 0.98 -2.76
C LEU A 98 14.34 -0.25 -3.03
N LYS A 99 13.75 -1.44 -3.13
CA LYS A 99 14.48 -2.70 -3.35
C LYS A 99 14.45 -3.20 -4.79
N TYR A 100 13.33 -3.03 -5.48
CA TYR A 100 13.01 -3.71 -6.74
C TYR A 100 12.39 -2.77 -7.77
N GLN A 101 12.84 -1.50 -7.86
CA GLN A 101 12.20 -0.50 -8.73
C GLN A 101 12.23 -0.88 -10.22
N SER A 102 13.17 -1.70 -10.69
CA SER A 102 13.17 -2.22 -12.06
C SER A 102 11.93 -3.06 -12.41
N ARG A 103 11.25 -3.58 -11.37
CA ARG A 103 10.01 -4.35 -11.48
C ARG A 103 8.74 -3.50 -11.51
N ILE A 104 8.88 -2.16 -11.47
CA ILE A 104 7.76 -1.20 -11.41
C ILE A 104 7.71 -0.36 -12.68
N GLU A 105 6.55 -0.32 -13.34
CA GLU A 105 6.26 0.59 -14.45
C GLU A 105 5.93 1.99 -13.91
N LYS A 106 4.87 2.08 -13.09
CA LYS A 106 4.40 3.27 -12.39
C LYS A 106 3.88 2.89 -11.01
N MET A 107 3.94 3.82 -10.06
CA MET A 107 3.49 3.55 -8.69
C MET A 107 2.47 4.59 -8.22
N ILE A 108 1.35 4.13 -7.68
CA ILE A 108 0.32 4.95 -7.04
C ILE A 108 0.29 4.64 -5.56
N VAL A 109 0.47 5.65 -4.73
CA VAL A 109 0.54 5.55 -3.27
C VAL A 109 -0.56 6.42 -2.67
N CYS A 110 -1.54 5.80 -2.04
CA CYS A 110 -2.67 6.49 -1.42
C CYS A 110 -2.65 6.34 0.09
N GLY A 111 -2.55 7.46 0.81
CA GLY A 111 -2.62 7.48 2.28
C GLY A 111 -1.51 6.69 2.98
N ALA A 112 -0.30 6.67 2.44
CA ALA A 112 0.84 5.99 3.02
C ALA A 112 1.61 6.87 4.01
N ASN A 113 2.41 6.22 4.85
CA ASN A 113 3.38 6.86 5.74
C ASN A 113 4.72 6.15 5.64
N ILE A 114 5.83 6.86 5.85
CA ILE A 114 7.18 6.31 5.85
C ILE A 114 7.72 6.07 7.27
N TYR A 115 7.03 6.58 8.27
CA TYR A 115 7.23 6.27 9.69
C TYR A 115 5.92 6.53 10.47
N PRO A 116 5.71 5.88 11.65
CA PRO A 116 4.45 5.96 12.41
C PRO A 116 4.04 7.38 12.80
N GLU A 117 4.99 8.25 13.09
CA GLU A 117 4.78 9.65 13.48
C GLU A 117 4.18 10.50 12.35
N GLY A 118 4.10 9.96 11.13
CA GLY A 118 3.35 10.52 10.00
C GLY A 118 1.83 10.56 10.23
N LEU A 119 1.30 9.72 11.12
CA LEU A 119 -0.09 9.74 11.50
C LEU A 119 -0.40 10.96 12.42
N ARG A 120 -1.65 11.39 12.43
CA ARG A 120 -2.15 12.36 13.42
C ARG A 120 -2.00 11.77 14.81
N LYS A 121 -1.59 12.58 15.80
CA LYS A 121 -1.34 12.14 17.19
C LYS A 121 -2.54 11.38 17.80
N SER A 122 -3.77 11.83 17.54
CA SER A 122 -4.98 11.15 18.02
C SER A 122 -5.12 9.75 17.40
N ALA A 123 -4.88 9.60 16.10
CA ALA A 123 -4.98 8.34 15.41
C ALA A 123 -3.89 7.34 15.85
N LEU A 124 -2.67 7.84 16.07
CA LEU A 124 -1.56 7.02 16.56
C LEU A 124 -1.77 6.61 18.03
N GLY A 125 -2.21 7.54 18.89
CA GLY A 125 -2.43 7.30 20.31
C GLY A 125 -3.48 6.23 20.59
N VAL A 126 -4.61 6.27 19.88
CA VAL A 126 -5.66 5.22 19.99
C VAL A 126 -5.10 3.84 19.61
N ARG A 127 -4.31 3.76 18.54
CA ARG A 127 -3.71 2.49 18.09
C ARG A 127 -2.62 1.98 19.03
N ALA A 128 -1.82 2.88 19.60
CA ALA A 128 -0.81 2.54 20.59
C ALA A 128 -1.44 2.00 21.89
N ALA A 129 -2.54 2.60 22.35
CA ALA A 129 -3.30 2.10 23.51
C ALA A 129 -3.89 0.71 23.21
N ALA A 130 -4.51 0.53 22.04
CA ALA A 130 -5.04 -0.77 21.62
C ALA A 130 -3.93 -1.83 21.51
N TYR A 131 -2.77 -1.48 20.98
CA TYR A 131 -1.61 -2.38 20.90
C TYR A 131 -1.15 -2.83 22.28
N LYS A 132 -0.93 -1.89 23.22
CA LYS A 132 -0.53 -2.22 24.58
C LYS A 132 -1.50 -3.21 25.24
N PHE A 133 -2.81 -2.92 25.12
CA PHE A 133 -3.86 -3.77 25.65
C PHE A 133 -3.84 -5.19 25.02
N HIS A 134 -3.83 -5.27 23.68
CA HIS A 134 -3.84 -6.57 23.00
C HIS A 134 -2.57 -7.37 23.24
N ARG A 135 -1.41 -6.72 23.36
CA ARG A 135 -0.14 -7.36 23.65
C ARG A 135 -0.11 -8.03 25.02
N LEU A 136 -0.80 -7.47 26.01
CA LEU A 136 -0.93 -8.06 27.34
C LEU A 136 -1.79 -9.32 27.31
N ILE A 137 -2.89 -9.32 26.53
CA ILE A 137 -3.84 -10.45 26.48
C ILE A 137 -3.33 -11.55 25.55
N CYS A 138 -2.88 -11.21 24.37
CA CYS A 138 -2.46 -12.18 23.35
C CYS A 138 -1.36 -11.61 22.44
N LYS A 139 -0.10 -11.73 22.88
CA LYS A 139 1.09 -11.16 22.24
C LYS A 139 1.23 -11.54 20.76
N ASN A 140 0.88 -12.77 20.39
CA ASN A 140 1.07 -13.31 19.04
C ASN A 140 -0.21 -13.35 18.20
N SER A 141 -1.30 -12.71 18.65
CA SER A 141 -2.53 -12.66 17.87
C SER A 141 -2.34 -11.87 16.58
N ARG A 142 -3.11 -12.21 15.54
CA ARG A 142 -3.17 -11.44 14.29
C ARG A 142 -3.41 -9.95 14.57
N ARG A 143 -4.32 -9.63 15.47
CA ARG A 143 -4.66 -8.24 15.81
C ARG A 143 -3.48 -7.49 16.43
N THR A 144 -2.75 -8.12 17.34
CA THR A 144 -1.54 -7.54 17.93
C THR A 144 -0.50 -7.25 16.89
N ARG A 145 -0.24 -8.17 15.95
CA ARG A 145 0.72 -7.98 14.87
C ARG A 145 0.29 -6.89 13.88
N LEU A 146 -1.01 -6.78 13.56
CA LEU A 146 -1.55 -5.70 12.71
C LEU A 146 -1.37 -4.32 13.38
N LEU A 147 -1.61 -4.23 14.69
CA LEU A 147 -1.37 -2.99 15.44
C LEU A 147 0.12 -2.66 15.52
N ASP A 148 0.98 -3.67 15.65
CA ASP A 148 2.44 -3.51 15.67
C ASP A 148 2.96 -2.86 14.38
N LEU A 149 2.44 -3.26 13.22
CA LEU A 149 2.77 -2.61 11.94
C LEU A 149 2.51 -1.10 12.01
N ILE A 150 1.33 -0.68 12.48
CA ILE A 150 0.94 0.73 12.48
C ILE A 150 1.81 1.58 13.40
N ILE A 151 2.20 1.03 14.56
CA ILE A 151 2.90 1.81 15.59
C ILE A 151 4.42 1.72 15.53
N ASN A 152 4.97 0.71 14.83
CA ASN A 152 6.41 0.49 14.76
C ASN A 152 6.97 0.55 13.32
N GLN A 153 6.11 0.53 12.28
CA GLN A 153 6.54 0.41 10.90
C GLN A 153 5.73 1.31 9.94
N PRO A 154 6.28 1.57 8.75
CA PRO A 154 7.70 1.37 8.40
C PRO A 154 8.61 2.36 9.16
N ARG A 155 9.91 2.30 8.90
CA ARG A 155 10.89 3.31 9.36
C ARG A 155 11.86 3.63 8.23
N ILE A 156 11.34 4.32 7.23
CA ILE A 156 12.08 4.76 6.03
C ILE A 156 12.49 6.21 6.25
N ARG A 157 13.75 6.52 6.00
CA ARG A 157 14.24 7.90 6.05
C ARG A 157 13.83 8.64 4.77
N PRO A 158 13.42 9.92 4.84
CA PRO A 158 13.02 10.69 3.67
C PRO A 158 14.08 10.70 2.55
N GLU A 159 15.36 10.71 2.92
CA GLU A 159 16.49 10.73 1.98
C GLU A 159 16.56 9.46 1.13
N GLU A 160 16.09 8.32 1.65
CA GLU A 160 16.05 7.06 0.91
C GLU A 160 15.11 7.12 -0.29
N LEU A 161 14.03 7.92 -0.18
CA LEU A 161 13.04 8.09 -1.24
C LEU A 161 13.61 8.75 -2.51
N ALA A 162 14.72 9.49 -2.40
CA ALA A 162 15.41 10.07 -3.54
C ALA A 162 15.99 9.01 -4.52
N ASN A 163 16.11 7.75 -4.06
CA ASN A 163 16.51 6.61 -4.90
C ASN A 163 15.39 6.06 -5.78
N ILE A 164 14.12 6.44 -5.54
CA ILE A 164 12.98 6.01 -6.36
C ILE A 164 12.96 6.86 -7.63
N LYS A 165 13.19 6.21 -8.79
CA LYS A 165 13.28 6.88 -10.10
C LYS A 165 12.08 6.55 -11.03
N VAL A 166 11.19 5.70 -10.59
CA VAL A 166 9.96 5.39 -11.33
C VAL A 166 8.93 6.50 -11.13
N PRO A 167 8.03 6.77 -12.10
CA PRO A 167 6.95 7.73 -11.92
C PRO A 167 6.03 7.35 -10.76
N VAL A 168 5.76 8.31 -9.85
CA VAL A 168 4.94 8.10 -8.66
C VAL A 168 3.78 9.09 -8.58
N LEU A 169 2.58 8.59 -8.35
CA LEU A 169 1.43 9.42 -7.98
C LEU A 169 1.12 9.23 -6.50
N ILE A 170 1.18 10.32 -5.74
CA ILE A 170 0.79 10.35 -4.33
C ILE A 170 -0.61 10.93 -4.22
N ILE A 171 -1.51 10.21 -3.56
CA ILE A 171 -2.90 10.61 -3.33
C ILE A 171 -3.16 10.64 -1.83
N ALA A 172 -3.81 11.71 -1.35
CA ALA A 172 -4.28 11.79 0.02
C ALA A 172 -5.66 12.45 0.10
N GLY A 173 -6.38 12.16 1.16
CA GLY A 173 -7.62 12.86 1.50
C GLY A 173 -7.33 14.20 2.16
N THR A 174 -8.17 15.22 1.90
CA THR A 174 -8.07 16.52 2.59
C THR A 174 -8.27 16.40 4.11
N LYS A 175 -8.91 15.32 4.55
CA LYS A 175 -9.18 14.98 5.96
C LYS A 175 -8.59 13.63 6.35
N ASP A 176 -7.39 13.31 5.80
CA ASP A 176 -6.72 12.03 6.05
C ASP A 176 -6.23 11.92 7.50
N MET A 177 -6.06 10.68 7.98
CA MET A 177 -5.39 10.41 9.25
C MET A 177 -3.87 10.55 9.15
N ILE A 178 -3.29 10.44 7.95
CA ILE A 178 -1.92 10.83 7.67
C ILE A 178 -1.86 12.36 7.65
N ARG A 179 -0.87 12.96 8.31
CA ARG A 179 -0.70 14.41 8.32
C ARG A 179 -0.35 14.91 6.92
N GLU A 180 -0.91 16.03 6.53
CA GLU A 180 -0.65 16.63 5.22
C GLU A 180 0.85 16.92 5.02
N GLU A 181 1.51 17.42 6.07
CA GLU A 181 2.95 17.71 6.04
C GLU A 181 3.77 16.45 5.74
N HIS A 182 3.32 15.29 6.27
CA HIS A 182 3.95 14.01 6.02
C HIS A 182 3.75 13.53 4.56
N THR A 183 2.54 13.69 4.05
CA THR A 183 2.25 13.40 2.63
C THR A 183 3.09 14.29 1.70
N ARG A 184 3.20 15.59 2.02
CA ARG A 184 4.05 16.54 1.27
C ARG A 184 5.54 16.23 1.41
N LEU A 185 5.99 15.72 2.56
CA LEU A 185 7.36 15.25 2.74
C LEU A 185 7.66 14.08 1.78
N ILE A 186 6.80 13.05 1.73
CA ILE A 186 6.96 11.94 0.79
C ILE A 186 7.04 12.45 -0.65
N TYR A 187 6.12 13.34 -1.04
CA TYR A 187 6.10 13.96 -2.37
C TYR A 187 7.41 14.67 -2.71
N LYS A 188 7.89 15.51 -1.80
CA LYS A 188 9.12 16.30 -2.04
C LYS A 188 10.38 15.43 -2.08
N SER A 189 10.35 14.25 -1.46
CA SER A 189 11.51 13.36 -1.38
C SER A 189 11.64 12.41 -2.57
N ILE A 190 10.60 12.26 -3.41
CA ILE A 190 10.65 11.41 -4.61
C ILE A 190 10.79 12.29 -5.85
N PRO A 191 11.86 12.13 -6.67
CA PRO A 191 12.17 13.02 -7.79
C PRO A 191 11.06 13.14 -8.83
N ASP A 192 10.49 12.02 -9.29
CA ASP A 192 9.41 11.99 -10.30
C ASP A 192 8.06 11.67 -9.63
N ALA A 193 7.66 12.53 -8.69
CA ALA A 193 6.38 12.40 -8.02
C ALA A 193 5.38 13.47 -8.47
N ARG A 194 4.10 13.07 -8.51
CA ARG A 194 2.93 13.96 -8.62
C ARG A 194 2.10 13.84 -7.36
N LEU A 195 1.51 14.93 -6.90
CA LEU A 195 0.67 14.96 -5.69
C LEU A 195 -0.74 15.42 -6.02
N THR A 196 -1.73 14.68 -5.52
CA THR A 196 -3.14 15.05 -5.66
C THR A 196 -3.87 14.87 -4.34
N PHE A 197 -4.63 15.89 -3.91
CA PHE A 197 -5.57 15.79 -2.80
C PHE A 197 -6.99 15.59 -3.33
N ILE A 198 -7.70 14.63 -2.74
CA ILE A 198 -9.12 14.38 -3.03
C ILE A 198 -9.92 14.73 -1.77
N ASP A 199 -11.03 15.48 -1.92
CA ASP A 199 -11.90 15.77 -0.79
C ASP A 199 -12.46 14.48 -0.18
N GLY A 200 -12.08 14.22 1.08
CA GLY A 200 -12.43 13.00 1.81
C GLY A 200 -11.41 12.65 2.89
N GLY A 201 -11.70 11.58 3.62
CA GLY A 201 -10.82 11.01 4.64
C GLY A 201 -9.84 9.97 4.06
N HIS A 202 -9.31 9.10 4.94
CA HIS A 202 -8.30 8.11 4.60
C HIS A 202 -8.75 7.09 3.55
N GLY A 203 -10.02 6.65 3.58
CA GLY A 203 -10.53 5.54 2.76
C GLY A 203 -10.92 5.92 1.31
N LEU A 204 -10.16 6.73 0.61
CA LEU A 204 -10.50 7.25 -0.72
C LEU A 204 -10.86 6.19 -1.76
N PRO A 205 -10.15 5.06 -1.91
CA PRO A 205 -10.50 4.04 -2.90
C PRO A 205 -11.89 3.45 -2.68
N ILE A 206 -12.35 3.42 -1.42
CA ILE A 206 -13.64 2.85 -1.01
C ILE A 206 -14.74 3.92 -1.04
N MET A 207 -14.47 5.09 -0.47
CA MET A 207 -15.47 6.14 -0.23
C MET A 207 -15.66 7.09 -1.41
N LYS A 208 -14.67 7.24 -2.26
CA LYS A 208 -14.65 8.15 -3.42
C LYS A 208 -14.16 7.44 -4.69
N PRO A 209 -14.67 6.21 -5.00
CA PRO A 209 -14.07 5.34 -6.02
C PRO A 209 -14.03 5.99 -7.40
N LYS A 210 -15.07 6.72 -7.82
CA LYS A 210 -15.11 7.36 -9.15
C LYS A 210 -13.96 8.37 -9.29
N LYS A 211 -13.83 9.29 -8.32
CA LYS A 211 -12.78 10.33 -8.36
C LYS A 211 -11.38 9.74 -8.26
N PHE A 212 -11.21 8.76 -7.36
CA PHE A 212 -9.96 8.00 -7.24
C PHE A 212 -9.57 7.33 -8.55
N ASN A 213 -10.49 6.59 -9.17
CA ASN A 213 -10.24 5.88 -10.43
C ASN A 213 -9.87 6.83 -11.57
N THR A 214 -10.55 7.97 -11.70
CA THR A 214 -10.23 8.99 -12.72
C THR A 214 -8.81 9.54 -12.55
N VAL A 215 -8.44 9.92 -11.33
CA VAL A 215 -7.09 10.45 -11.03
C VAL A 215 -6.01 9.41 -11.34
N VAL A 216 -6.21 8.17 -10.89
CA VAL A 216 -5.27 7.06 -11.14
C VAL A 216 -5.19 6.71 -12.63
N TYR A 217 -6.32 6.66 -13.32
CA TYR A 217 -6.36 6.35 -14.76
C TYR A 217 -5.58 7.38 -15.58
N ASN A 218 -5.82 8.66 -15.33
CA ASN A 218 -5.11 9.74 -16.02
C ASN A 218 -3.58 9.67 -15.82
N PHE A 219 -3.14 9.29 -14.61
CA PHE A 219 -1.72 9.08 -14.35
C PHE A 219 -1.18 7.85 -15.07
N LEU A 220 -1.92 6.75 -15.09
CA LEU A 220 -1.45 5.51 -15.72
C LEU A 220 -1.27 5.66 -17.23
N ILE A 221 -2.13 6.44 -17.91
CA ILE A 221 -2.05 6.67 -19.37
C ILE A 221 -1.15 7.83 -19.76
N SER A 222 -0.75 8.73 -18.82
CA SER A 222 0.19 9.81 -19.15
C SER A 222 1.56 9.22 -19.50
N SER A 223 2.22 9.84 -20.47
CA SER A 223 3.64 9.53 -20.80
C SER A 223 4.56 9.90 -19.68
#